data_cfabd3939d693084ff740bb447595dbf
#
_entry.id   cfabd3939d693084ff740bb447595dbf
#
_cell.length_a   1.000
_cell.length_b   1.000
_cell.length_c   1.000
_cell.angle_alpha   90.00
_cell.angle_beta   90.00
_cell.angle_gamma   90.00
#
_symmetry.space_group_name_H-M   'P 1'
#
loop_
_entity.id
_entity.type
_entity.pdbx_description
1 polymer ?
#
loop_
_entity_poly.entity_id
_entity_poly.type
_entity_poly.pdbx_seq_one_letter_code
_entity_poly.pdbx_strand_id
1 'polypeptide(L)'
;MPKGSLALVGSGEYLPAMASLEQSLIQDGVKNGKKARFIQIPTAAGQESADRIAFWRELGRAQGERLGVEVEFLEILNRQDAQDKELATLIADSALIYLSGGDPHHLADSLAGTPVFDAIYQGWASGSSLAGCSAGAMALSTHIPNFRLSKKSPTPGFNFLPKVRVIPHFDRFFRWIPESAAKVLMSTSDETVLIGIDELTALVNRSGESDWQVIGSGLVHILRGAPSSQLAASARITL
;
A
#
# COMPACT_ATOMS: atom_id res chain seq x y z
N MET A 1 15.16 14.17 -9.66
CA MET A 1 13.69 14.23 -9.81
C MET A 1 13.07 14.08 -8.43
N PRO A 2 11.89 14.64 -8.16
CA PRO A 2 11.22 14.40 -6.89
C PRO A 2 10.81 12.93 -6.79
N LYS A 3 10.70 12.41 -5.56
CA LYS A 3 10.10 11.09 -5.32
C LYS A 3 8.66 11.08 -5.80
N GLY A 4 8.15 9.92 -6.24
CA GLY A 4 6.76 9.78 -6.65
C GLY A 4 5.77 9.95 -5.49
N SER A 5 4.50 10.07 -5.82
CA SER A 5 3.43 10.06 -4.83
C SER A 5 3.41 8.74 -4.06
N LEU A 6 2.98 8.77 -2.79
CA LEU A 6 2.85 7.58 -1.94
C LEU A 6 1.43 7.50 -1.39
N ALA A 7 0.76 6.36 -1.56
CA ALA A 7 -0.60 6.15 -1.11
C ALA A 7 -0.72 4.95 -0.15
N LEU A 8 -1.32 5.18 1.01
CA LEU A 8 -1.71 4.16 1.98
C LEU A 8 -3.21 3.95 1.84
N VAL A 9 -3.64 2.77 1.37
CA VAL A 9 -5.03 2.48 1.04
C VAL A 9 -5.61 1.48 2.04
N GLY A 10 -6.74 1.81 2.64
CA GLY A 10 -7.39 0.95 3.64
C GLY A 10 -7.94 -0.34 3.05
N SER A 11 -8.64 -0.25 1.91
CA SER A 11 -9.08 -1.37 1.07
C SER A 11 -9.67 -0.87 -0.26
N GLY A 12 -10.10 -1.82 -1.09
CA GLY A 12 -10.89 -1.52 -2.28
C GLY A 12 -10.05 -1.33 -3.54
N GLU A 13 -8.81 -1.82 -3.54
CA GLU A 13 -7.95 -1.78 -4.72
C GLU A 13 -8.65 -2.33 -5.96
N TYR A 14 -8.42 -1.65 -7.08
CA TYR A 14 -8.95 -2.00 -8.41
C TYR A 14 -10.48 -1.94 -8.53
N LEU A 15 -11.19 -1.45 -7.49
CA LEU A 15 -12.63 -1.26 -7.57
C LEU A 15 -13.00 0.07 -8.26
N PRO A 16 -14.19 0.15 -8.90
CA PRO A 16 -14.67 1.38 -9.51
C PRO A 16 -14.65 2.59 -8.57
N ALA A 17 -14.93 2.37 -7.27
CA ALA A 17 -14.93 3.41 -6.26
C ALA A 17 -13.54 4.06 -6.04
N MET A 18 -12.45 3.35 -6.38
CA MET A 18 -11.07 3.84 -6.22
C MET A 18 -10.47 4.36 -7.53
N ALA A 19 -11.22 4.34 -8.63
CA ALA A 19 -10.72 4.72 -9.95
C ALA A 19 -10.18 6.16 -9.98
N SER A 20 -10.82 7.11 -9.31
CA SER A 20 -10.35 8.50 -9.27
C SER A 20 -9.03 8.66 -8.53
N LEU A 21 -8.82 7.90 -7.45
CA LEU A 21 -7.54 7.86 -6.74
C LEU A 21 -6.44 7.30 -7.65
N GLU A 22 -6.65 6.11 -8.21
CA GLU A 22 -5.67 5.42 -9.04
C GLU A 22 -5.33 6.23 -10.29
N GLN A 23 -6.34 6.84 -10.94
CA GLN A 23 -6.13 7.77 -12.06
C GLN A 23 -5.23 8.94 -11.65
N SER A 24 -5.46 9.52 -10.47
CA SER A 24 -4.66 10.65 -10.00
C SER A 24 -3.21 10.27 -9.71
N LEU A 25 -2.97 9.06 -9.18
CA LEU A 25 -1.63 8.53 -8.94
C LEU A 25 -0.88 8.25 -10.26
N ILE A 26 -1.59 7.71 -11.26
CA ILE A 26 -1.04 7.51 -12.60
C ILE A 26 -0.64 8.86 -13.21
N GLN A 27 -1.52 9.88 -13.11
CA GLN A 27 -1.23 11.22 -13.61
C GLN A 27 -0.01 11.83 -12.94
N ASP A 28 0.19 11.62 -11.64
CA ASP A 28 1.38 12.09 -10.92
C ASP A 28 2.65 11.44 -11.48
N GLY A 29 2.63 10.10 -11.68
CA GLY A 29 3.76 9.40 -12.28
C GLY A 29 4.06 9.87 -13.70
N VAL A 30 3.03 10.10 -14.53
CA VAL A 30 3.18 10.61 -15.90
C VAL A 30 3.78 12.03 -15.89
N LYS A 31 3.33 12.91 -14.98
CA LYS A 31 3.93 14.24 -14.79
C LYS A 31 5.42 14.19 -14.44
N ASN A 32 5.83 13.13 -13.73
CA ASN A 32 7.23 12.87 -13.40
C ASN A 32 8.01 12.17 -14.54
N GLY A 33 7.41 12.02 -15.72
CA GLY A 33 8.05 11.47 -16.92
C GLY A 33 7.97 9.94 -17.04
N LYS A 34 7.13 9.28 -16.24
CA LYS A 34 6.92 7.82 -16.31
C LYS A 34 5.90 7.48 -17.40
N LYS A 35 6.00 6.25 -17.95
CA LYS A 35 5.02 5.73 -18.90
C LYS A 35 3.66 5.51 -18.21
N ALA A 36 2.58 5.83 -18.90
CA ALA A 36 1.21 5.63 -18.44
C ALA A 36 0.88 4.13 -18.35
N ARG A 37 1.56 3.43 -17.45
CA ARG A 37 1.44 1.99 -17.17
C ARG A 37 1.24 1.78 -15.68
N PHE A 38 0.39 0.83 -15.35
CA PHE A 38 0.02 0.44 -14.00
C PHE A 38 0.55 -0.99 -13.73
N ILE A 39 1.47 -1.13 -12.80
CA ILE A 39 2.03 -2.41 -12.38
C ILE A 39 1.28 -2.90 -11.15
N GLN A 40 0.69 -4.09 -11.25
CA GLN A 40 0.02 -4.78 -10.15
C GLN A 40 0.96 -5.87 -9.59
N ILE A 41 1.28 -5.79 -8.28
CA ILE A 41 2.15 -6.74 -7.58
C ILE A 41 1.32 -7.47 -6.51
N PRO A 42 0.90 -8.72 -6.76
CA PRO A 42 -0.01 -9.47 -5.91
C PRO A 42 0.69 -10.30 -4.82
N THR A 43 1.94 -10.04 -4.50
CA THR A 43 2.77 -10.87 -3.59
C THR A 43 2.08 -11.15 -2.25
N ALA A 44 1.33 -10.18 -1.70
CA ALA A 44 0.59 -10.40 -0.45
C ALA A 44 -0.46 -11.54 -0.56
N ALA A 45 -1.01 -11.75 -1.75
CA ALA A 45 -1.95 -12.82 -2.06
C ALA A 45 -1.27 -14.11 -2.56
N GLY A 46 0.07 -14.15 -2.60
CA GLY A 46 0.84 -15.23 -3.24
C GLY A 46 0.63 -16.63 -2.64
N GLN A 47 0.03 -16.74 -1.45
CA GLN A 47 -0.31 -18.00 -0.79
C GLN A 47 -1.79 -18.39 -0.99
N GLU A 48 -2.56 -17.57 -1.70
CA GLU A 48 -3.96 -17.86 -2.02
C GLU A 48 -4.08 -18.91 -3.15
N SER A 49 -5.30 -19.40 -3.40
CA SER A 49 -5.54 -20.35 -4.48
C SER A 49 -5.34 -19.70 -5.87
N ALA A 50 -5.10 -20.54 -6.89
CA ALA A 50 -4.97 -20.08 -8.27
C ALA A 50 -6.19 -19.26 -8.74
N ASP A 51 -7.40 -19.66 -8.33
CA ASP A 51 -8.64 -18.93 -8.65
C ASP A 51 -8.64 -17.53 -8.04
N ARG A 52 -8.10 -17.37 -6.82
CA ARG A 52 -7.97 -16.06 -6.18
C ARG A 52 -6.93 -15.19 -6.87
N ILE A 53 -5.81 -15.76 -7.29
CA ILE A 53 -4.80 -15.05 -8.09
C ILE A 53 -5.40 -14.60 -9.44
N ALA A 54 -6.14 -15.48 -10.11
CA ALA A 54 -6.85 -15.14 -11.36
C ALA A 54 -7.88 -14.02 -11.13
N PHE A 55 -8.61 -14.04 -10.01
CA PHE A 55 -9.56 -12.98 -9.64
C PHE A 55 -8.84 -11.63 -9.46
N TRP A 56 -7.70 -11.59 -8.78
CA TRP A 56 -6.93 -10.35 -8.60
C TRP A 56 -6.42 -9.79 -9.93
N ARG A 57 -5.95 -10.68 -10.83
CA ARG A 57 -5.52 -10.29 -12.18
C ARG A 57 -6.66 -9.67 -12.97
N GLU A 58 -7.82 -10.33 -12.99
CA GLU A 58 -8.99 -9.85 -13.72
C GLU A 58 -9.51 -8.53 -13.17
N LEU A 59 -9.51 -8.37 -11.85
CA LEU A 59 -9.92 -7.12 -11.20
C LEU A 59 -9.02 -5.94 -11.61
N GLY A 60 -7.70 -6.16 -11.63
CA GLY A 60 -6.75 -5.17 -12.11
C GLY A 60 -6.90 -4.87 -13.60
N ARG A 61 -7.10 -5.89 -14.43
CA ARG A 61 -7.35 -5.72 -15.87
C ARG A 61 -8.58 -4.85 -16.14
N ALA A 62 -9.70 -5.17 -15.47
CA ALA A 62 -10.94 -4.40 -15.58
C ALA A 62 -10.78 -2.95 -15.12
N GLN A 63 -9.95 -2.72 -14.09
CA GLN A 63 -9.64 -1.36 -13.63
C GLN A 63 -8.79 -0.61 -14.66
N GLY A 64 -7.80 -1.26 -15.27
CA GLY A 64 -7.00 -0.65 -16.34
C GLY A 64 -7.84 -0.25 -17.55
N GLU A 65 -8.78 -1.08 -17.96
CA GLU A 65 -9.75 -0.74 -19.02
C GLU A 65 -10.58 0.50 -18.66
N ARG A 66 -11.05 0.56 -17.40
CA ARG A 66 -11.81 1.73 -16.90
C ARG A 66 -10.98 3.01 -16.89
N LEU A 67 -9.69 2.91 -16.57
CA LEU A 67 -8.77 4.04 -16.52
C LEU A 67 -8.15 4.39 -17.88
N GLY A 68 -8.33 3.55 -18.90
CA GLY A 68 -7.72 3.72 -20.21
C GLY A 68 -6.19 3.60 -20.19
N VAL A 69 -5.64 2.74 -19.31
CA VAL A 69 -4.19 2.51 -19.17
C VAL A 69 -3.83 1.04 -19.29
N GLU A 70 -2.61 0.77 -19.73
CA GLU A 70 -2.04 -0.56 -19.69
C GLU A 70 -1.83 -1.02 -18.25
N VAL A 71 -2.37 -2.21 -17.91
CA VAL A 71 -2.10 -2.87 -16.62
C VAL A 71 -1.26 -4.11 -16.87
N GLU A 72 -0.20 -4.23 -16.12
CA GLU A 72 0.66 -5.39 -16.11
C GLU A 72 0.60 -6.07 -14.74
N PHE A 73 0.06 -7.29 -14.73
CA PHE A 73 0.03 -8.14 -13.54
C PHE A 73 1.32 -8.94 -13.49
N LEU A 74 2.21 -8.60 -12.57
CA LEU A 74 3.46 -9.33 -12.38
C LEU A 74 3.27 -10.49 -11.41
N GLU A 75 3.46 -11.72 -11.88
CA GLU A 75 3.33 -12.95 -11.06
C GLU A 75 4.49 -13.11 -10.06
N ILE A 76 4.68 -12.11 -9.23
CA ILE A 76 5.62 -12.13 -8.12
C ILE A 76 4.86 -12.62 -6.89
N LEU A 77 4.75 -13.93 -6.73
CA LEU A 77 3.93 -14.55 -5.68
C LEU A 77 4.72 -14.92 -4.43
N ASN A 78 6.02 -15.07 -4.56
CA ASN A 78 6.91 -15.51 -3.47
C ASN A 78 8.32 -14.93 -3.63
N ARG A 79 9.20 -15.28 -2.69
CA ARG A 79 10.58 -14.79 -2.67
C ARG A 79 11.42 -15.24 -3.86
N GLN A 80 11.13 -16.41 -4.44
CA GLN A 80 11.88 -16.91 -5.61
C GLN A 80 11.55 -16.04 -6.83
N ASP A 81 10.26 -15.73 -7.06
CA ASP A 81 9.82 -14.86 -8.15
C ASP A 81 10.42 -13.45 -7.99
N ALA A 82 10.53 -12.97 -6.76
CA ALA A 82 11.11 -11.65 -6.46
C ALA A 82 12.63 -11.54 -6.73
N GLN A 83 13.33 -12.66 -6.96
CA GLN A 83 14.73 -12.66 -7.43
C GLN A 83 14.86 -12.47 -8.93
N ASP A 84 13.77 -12.54 -9.68
CA ASP A 84 13.78 -12.40 -11.13
C ASP A 84 14.07 -10.95 -11.54
N LYS A 85 15.22 -10.75 -12.18
CA LYS A 85 15.67 -9.44 -12.65
C LYS A 85 14.89 -8.97 -13.89
N GLU A 86 14.32 -9.86 -14.68
CA GLU A 86 13.50 -9.49 -15.83
C GLU A 86 12.19 -8.86 -15.35
N LEU A 87 11.52 -9.48 -14.36
CA LEU A 87 10.35 -8.91 -13.70
C LEU A 87 10.69 -7.55 -13.05
N ALA A 88 11.86 -7.42 -12.41
CA ALA A 88 12.30 -6.16 -11.82
C ALA A 88 12.42 -5.03 -12.87
N THR A 89 12.88 -5.31 -14.09
CA THR A 89 13.02 -4.29 -15.14
C THR A 89 11.70 -3.70 -15.62
N LEU A 90 10.60 -4.46 -15.50
CA LEU A 90 9.26 -4.01 -15.91
C LEU A 90 8.69 -2.92 -14.99
N ILE A 91 9.19 -2.83 -13.76
CA ILE A 91 8.65 -1.95 -12.71
C ILE A 91 9.11 -0.49 -12.88
N ALA A 92 10.36 -0.28 -13.22
CA ALA A 92 11.08 0.98 -13.01
C ALA A 92 10.54 2.20 -13.79
N ASP A 93 9.84 2.00 -14.91
CA ASP A 93 9.36 3.07 -15.80
C ASP A 93 7.84 3.20 -15.82
N SER A 94 7.14 2.58 -14.88
CA SER A 94 5.68 2.63 -14.75
C SER A 94 5.21 3.87 -13.99
N ALA A 95 4.06 4.43 -14.35
CA ALA A 95 3.49 5.58 -13.64
C ALA A 95 2.97 5.21 -12.25
N LEU A 96 2.43 3.99 -12.09
CA LEU A 96 1.90 3.50 -10.83
C LEU A 96 2.39 2.08 -10.55
N ILE A 97 2.96 1.89 -9.36
CA ILE A 97 3.31 0.59 -8.78
C ILE A 97 2.32 0.34 -7.63
N TYR A 98 1.66 -0.82 -7.62
CA TYR A 98 0.62 -1.10 -6.65
C TYR A 98 0.84 -2.44 -5.95
N LEU A 99 1.03 -2.40 -4.63
CA LEU A 99 1.12 -3.57 -3.76
C LEU A 99 -0.28 -3.95 -3.29
N SER A 100 -0.80 -5.09 -3.76
CA SER A 100 -2.15 -5.57 -3.44
C SER A 100 -2.30 -5.99 -1.96
N GLY A 101 -3.55 -6.23 -1.56
CA GLY A 101 -3.90 -6.81 -0.27
C GLY A 101 -3.61 -8.31 -0.18
N GLY A 102 -3.71 -8.87 1.04
CA GLY A 102 -3.44 -10.27 1.37
C GLY A 102 -2.72 -10.42 2.71
N ASP A 103 -1.69 -11.26 2.78
CA ASP A 103 -0.85 -11.45 3.98
C ASP A 103 0.33 -10.45 3.98
N PRO A 104 0.37 -9.49 4.93
CA PRO A 104 1.43 -8.48 4.98
C PRO A 104 2.79 -9.07 5.38
N HIS A 105 2.82 -10.16 6.17
CA HIS A 105 4.06 -10.82 6.55
C HIS A 105 4.67 -11.56 5.37
N HIS A 106 3.84 -12.28 4.60
CA HIS A 106 4.28 -12.93 3.38
C HIS A 106 4.82 -11.92 2.36
N LEU A 107 4.15 -10.78 2.20
CA LEU A 107 4.61 -9.69 1.33
C LEU A 107 6.00 -9.18 1.75
N ALA A 108 6.19 -8.87 3.03
CA ALA A 108 7.46 -8.36 3.54
C ALA A 108 8.59 -9.40 3.42
N ASP A 109 8.33 -10.65 3.85
CA ASP A 109 9.31 -11.74 3.81
C ASP A 109 9.70 -12.10 2.37
N SER A 110 8.78 -11.98 1.40
CA SER A 110 9.03 -12.29 0.00
C SER A 110 9.83 -11.21 -0.72
N LEU A 111 9.54 -9.93 -0.47
CA LEU A 111 10.15 -8.84 -1.23
C LEU A 111 11.42 -8.27 -0.60
N ALA A 112 11.57 -8.28 0.72
CA ALA A 112 12.69 -7.59 1.40
C ALA A 112 14.06 -8.06 0.89
N GLY A 113 14.90 -7.10 0.41
CA GLY A 113 16.25 -7.36 -0.06
C GLY A 113 16.33 -8.17 -1.35
N THR A 114 15.38 -8.00 -2.26
CA THR A 114 15.33 -8.65 -3.58
C THR A 114 15.46 -7.62 -4.71
N PRO A 115 15.84 -8.04 -5.93
CA PRO A 115 15.87 -7.16 -7.09
C PRO A 115 14.53 -6.48 -7.39
N VAL A 116 13.40 -7.18 -7.19
CA VAL A 116 12.06 -6.60 -7.34
C VAL A 116 11.83 -5.48 -6.33
N PHE A 117 12.20 -5.69 -5.06
CA PHE A 117 12.07 -4.63 -4.05
C PHE A 117 12.92 -3.40 -4.40
N ASP A 118 14.15 -3.62 -4.83
CA ASP A 118 15.05 -2.54 -5.27
C ASP A 118 14.44 -1.77 -6.44
N ALA A 119 13.80 -2.46 -7.41
CA ALA A 119 13.12 -1.84 -8.53
C ALA A 119 11.88 -1.01 -8.10
N ILE A 120 11.09 -1.51 -7.14
CA ILE A 120 9.96 -0.75 -6.54
C ILE A 120 10.48 0.53 -5.89
N TYR A 121 11.53 0.41 -5.07
CA TYR A 121 12.13 1.57 -4.39
C TYR A 121 12.68 2.58 -5.38
N GLN A 122 13.46 2.14 -6.37
CA GLN A 122 14.05 3.01 -7.40
C GLN A 122 12.98 3.64 -8.29
N GLY A 123 11.94 2.90 -8.67
CA GLY A 123 10.79 3.41 -9.40
C GLY A 123 10.16 4.60 -8.66
N TRP A 124 9.81 4.41 -7.38
CA TRP A 124 9.27 5.47 -6.55
C TRP A 124 10.26 6.62 -6.34
N ALA A 125 11.51 6.34 -6.03
CA ALA A 125 12.55 7.35 -5.81
C ALA A 125 12.79 8.21 -7.06
N SER A 126 12.48 7.70 -8.26
CA SER A 126 12.63 8.37 -9.54
C SER A 126 11.33 8.88 -10.16
N GLY A 127 10.21 8.87 -9.39
CA GLY A 127 8.99 9.56 -9.79
C GLY A 127 7.75 8.70 -10.04
N SER A 128 7.84 7.35 -10.04
CA SER A 128 6.66 6.48 -10.08
C SER A 128 5.82 6.66 -8.82
N SER A 129 4.51 6.76 -8.93
CA SER A 129 3.63 6.66 -7.78
C SER A 129 3.68 5.23 -7.20
N LEU A 130 3.66 5.12 -5.87
CA LEU A 130 3.61 3.85 -5.16
C LEU A 130 2.37 3.81 -4.28
N ALA A 131 1.54 2.79 -4.46
CA ALA A 131 0.39 2.54 -3.60
C ALA A 131 0.51 1.19 -2.91
N GLY A 132 0.06 1.12 -1.66
CA GLY A 132 -0.12 -0.14 -0.94
C GLY A 132 -1.51 -0.21 -0.36
N CYS A 133 -2.24 -1.30 -0.63
CA CYS A 133 -3.58 -1.53 -0.12
C CYS A 133 -3.56 -2.61 0.96
N SER A 134 -4.29 -2.37 2.06
CA SER A 134 -4.42 -3.34 3.15
C SER A 134 -3.04 -3.86 3.62
N ALA A 135 -2.68 -5.09 3.29
CA ALA A 135 -1.37 -5.67 3.54
C ALA A 135 -0.22 -4.82 2.95
N GLY A 136 -0.42 -4.27 1.73
CA GLY A 136 0.53 -3.36 1.10
C GLY A 136 0.75 -2.08 1.90
N ALA A 137 -0.32 -1.48 2.44
CA ALA A 137 -0.22 -0.28 3.27
C ALA A 137 0.54 -0.55 4.58
N MET A 138 0.29 -1.72 5.20
CA MET A 138 1.02 -2.16 6.38
C MET A 138 2.51 -2.37 6.07
N ALA A 139 2.83 -3.00 4.95
CA ALA A 139 4.21 -3.28 4.56
C ALA A 139 5.02 -2.01 4.23
N LEU A 140 4.39 -0.95 3.72
CA LEU A 140 5.06 0.34 3.47
C LEU A 140 5.49 1.06 4.76
N SER A 141 4.92 0.71 5.90
CA SER A 141 5.24 1.28 7.21
C SER A 141 6.54 0.75 7.80
N THR A 142 6.88 1.18 9.01
CA THR A 142 8.13 0.78 9.69
C THR A 142 8.12 -0.69 10.13
N HIS A 143 6.98 -1.19 10.60
CA HIS A 143 6.81 -2.60 10.96
C HIS A 143 5.34 -3.04 10.95
N ILE A 144 5.15 -4.31 10.72
CA ILE A 144 3.85 -4.96 10.59
C ILE A 144 3.48 -5.57 11.94
N PRO A 145 2.34 -5.18 12.54
CA PRO A 145 1.90 -5.75 13.81
C PRO A 145 1.47 -7.21 13.64
N ASN A 146 1.78 -8.01 14.65
CA ASN A 146 1.41 -9.42 14.68
C ASN A 146 0.04 -9.62 15.33
N PHE A 147 -1.03 -9.47 14.56
CA PHE A 147 -2.41 -9.62 15.04
C PHE A 147 -2.74 -11.04 15.53
N ARG A 148 -2.03 -12.05 15.03
CA ARG A 148 -2.28 -13.47 15.36
C ARG A 148 -1.42 -13.98 16.52
N LEU A 149 -0.56 -13.13 17.10
CA LEU A 149 0.40 -13.47 18.15
C LEU A 149 1.29 -14.69 17.80
N SER A 150 1.40 -15.02 16.52
CA SER A 150 2.13 -16.20 16.02
C SER A 150 3.64 -15.99 15.99
N LYS A 151 4.08 -14.74 15.96
CA LYS A 151 5.51 -14.33 15.97
C LYS A 151 5.85 -13.62 17.28
N LYS A 152 7.03 -13.85 17.83
CA LYS A 152 7.52 -13.20 19.06
C LYS A 152 7.85 -11.71 18.86
N SER A 153 8.13 -11.30 17.63
CA SER A 153 8.51 -9.94 17.28
C SER A 153 7.69 -9.44 16.08
N PRO A 154 7.43 -8.13 15.96
CA PRO A 154 6.85 -7.55 14.76
C PRO A 154 7.72 -7.86 13.54
N THR A 155 7.08 -8.08 12.38
CA THR A 155 7.81 -8.20 11.12
C THR A 155 8.26 -6.81 10.68
N PRO A 156 9.53 -6.58 10.30
CA PRO A 156 9.95 -5.33 9.71
C PRO A 156 9.14 -5.02 8.46
N GLY A 157 8.66 -3.78 8.33
CA GLY A 157 8.09 -3.28 7.10
C GLY A 157 9.18 -2.78 6.15
N PHE A 158 8.78 -2.26 5.00
CA PHE A 158 9.68 -1.72 3.98
C PHE A 158 10.26 -0.34 4.33
N ASN A 159 9.73 0.28 5.39
CA ASN A 159 10.25 1.53 5.94
C ASN A 159 10.25 2.73 4.96
N PHE A 160 9.31 2.76 4.00
CA PHE A 160 9.06 3.96 3.21
C PHE A 160 8.60 5.11 4.11
N LEU A 161 7.93 4.78 5.21
CA LEU A 161 7.42 5.67 6.24
C LEU A 161 7.94 5.27 7.63
N PRO A 162 9.15 5.71 8.02
CA PRO A 162 9.83 5.24 9.23
C PRO A 162 9.14 5.63 10.54
N LYS A 163 8.21 6.59 10.51
CA LYS A 163 7.49 7.07 11.70
C LYS A 163 5.98 6.76 11.66
N VAL A 164 5.52 5.93 10.73
CA VAL A 164 4.09 5.64 10.56
C VAL A 164 3.84 4.15 10.67
N ARG A 165 2.73 3.81 11.31
CA ARG A 165 2.13 2.46 11.34
C ARG A 165 0.69 2.54 10.89
N VAL A 166 0.23 1.54 10.14
CA VAL A 166 -1.09 1.55 9.50
C VAL A 166 -1.92 0.38 10.00
N ILE A 167 -3.18 0.68 10.34
CA ILE A 167 -4.24 -0.30 10.54
C ILE A 167 -5.25 -0.11 9.40
N PRO A 168 -5.26 -0.97 8.38
CA PRO A 168 -6.23 -0.92 7.30
C PRO A 168 -7.60 -1.45 7.77
N HIS A 169 -8.65 -1.26 6.96
CA HIS A 169 -10.04 -1.68 7.26
C HIS A 169 -10.49 -1.22 8.65
N PHE A 170 -10.16 0.01 9.03
CA PHE A 170 -10.30 0.45 10.42
C PHE A 170 -11.76 0.51 10.87
N ASP A 171 -12.69 0.88 10.00
CA ASP A 171 -14.14 0.85 10.22
C ASP A 171 -14.69 -0.56 10.54
N ARG A 172 -13.94 -1.61 10.17
CA ARG A 172 -14.26 -3.02 10.47
C ARG A 172 -13.31 -3.68 11.45
N PHE A 173 -12.24 -3.00 11.85
CA PHE A 173 -11.16 -3.53 12.66
C PHE A 173 -11.65 -4.22 13.94
N PHE A 174 -12.56 -3.58 14.69
CA PHE A 174 -13.10 -4.13 15.94
C PHE A 174 -14.07 -5.30 15.75
N ARG A 175 -14.50 -5.61 14.53
CA ARG A 175 -15.27 -6.82 14.22
C ARG A 175 -14.40 -8.05 14.08
N TRP A 176 -13.09 -7.88 13.84
CA TRP A 176 -12.15 -8.93 13.47
C TRP A 176 -11.11 -9.22 14.56
N ILE A 177 -10.88 -8.26 15.43
CA ILE A 177 -9.85 -8.34 16.46
C ILE A 177 -10.47 -8.14 17.84
N PRO A 178 -10.19 -9.05 18.80
CA PRO A 178 -10.65 -8.88 20.19
C PRO A 178 -10.18 -7.55 20.76
N GLU A 179 -11.02 -6.91 21.56
CA GLU A 179 -10.73 -5.59 22.16
C GLU A 179 -9.41 -5.57 22.95
N SER A 180 -9.06 -6.70 23.59
CA SER A 180 -7.78 -6.85 24.29
C SER A 180 -6.57 -6.78 23.36
N ALA A 181 -6.65 -7.39 22.18
CA ALA A 181 -5.58 -7.33 21.19
C ALA A 181 -5.48 -5.93 20.55
N ALA A 182 -6.62 -5.28 20.30
CA ALA A 182 -6.68 -3.90 19.83
C ALA A 182 -6.03 -2.94 20.85
N LYS A 183 -6.32 -3.10 22.16
CA LYS A 183 -5.68 -2.32 23.22
C LYS A 183 -4.17 -2.49 23.25
N VAL A 184 -3.66 -3.72 23.10
CA VAL A 184 -2.22 -3.98 23.04
C VAL A 184 -1.58 -3.30 21.83
N LEU A 185 -2.21 -3.36 20.66
CA LEU A 185 -1.73 -2.69 19.44
C LEU A 185 -1.69 -1.17 19.57
N MET A 186 -2.70 -0.59 20.24
CA MET A 186 -2.76 0.85 20.48
C MET A 186 -1.86 1.31 21.62
N SER A 187 -1.48 0.43 22.54
CA SER A 187 -0.70 0.77 23.75
C SER A 187 0.81 0.62 23.60
N THR A 188 1.31 0.02 22.50
CA THR A 188 2.77 -0.08 22.29
C THR A 188 3.40 1.31 22.24
N SER A 189 4.28 1.58 23.19
CA SER A 189 4.99 2.86 23.35
C SER A 189 6.19 2.92 22.39
N ASP A 190 5.92 3.20 21.13
CA ASP A 190 6.96 3.62 20.20
C ASP A 190 6.68 5.07 19.74
N GLU A 191 7.68 5.74 19.20
CA GLU A 191 7.57 7.13 18.72
C GLU A 191 6.84 7.26 17.38
N THR A 192 6.12 6.21 16.94
CA THR A 192 5.45 6.20 15.65
C THR A 192 4.03 6.77 15.74
N VAL A 193 3.58 7.41 14.66
CA VAL A 193 2.19 7.79 14.46
C VAL A 193 1.40 6.55 14.04
N LEU A 194 0.38 6.17 14.81
CA LEU A 194 -0.53 5.07 14.47
C LEU A 194 -1.77 5.61 13.78
N ILE A 195 -2.02 5.11 12.58
CA ILE A 195 -3.10 5.57 11.70
C ILE A 195 -4.05 4.42 11.38
N GLY A 196 -5.35 4.64 11.59
CA GLY A 196 -6.41 3.78 11.07
C GLY A 196 -6.90 4.33 9.72
N ILE A 197 -7.11 3.49 8.72
CA ILE A 197 -7.67 3.88 7.42
C ILE A 197 -8.86 2.99 7.12
N ASP A 198 -10.02 3.62 6.94
CA ASP A 198 -11.28 2.94 6.61
C ASP A 198 -11.23 2.30 5.21
N GLU A 199 -12.16 1.38 4.94
CA GLU A 199 -12.35 0.83 3.59
C GLU A 199 -12.67 1.94 2.58
N LEU A 200 -12.31 1.74 1.31
CA LEU A 200 -12.48 2.68 0.20
C LEU A 200 -11.91 4.08 0.46
N THR A 201 -10.83 4.13 1.25
CA THR A 201 -10.19 5.37 1.67
C THR A 201 -8.68 5.24 1.60
N ALA A 202 -8.01 6.34 1.28
CA ALA A 202 -6.55 6.41 1.22
C ALA A 202 -6.03 7.68 1.88
N LEU A 203 -4.83 7.60 2.43
CA LEU A 203 -4.00 8.73 2.82
C LEU A 203 -2.85 8.85 1.83
N VAL A 204 -2.76 9.98 1.14
CA VAL A 204 -1.88 10.20 -0.01
C VAL A 204 -0.93 11.37 0.24
N ASN A 205 0.36 11.13 0.09
CA ASN A 205 1.39 12.15 -0.01
C ASN A 205 1.74 12.35 -1.49
N ARG A 206 1.53 13.56 -1.99
CA ARG A 206 1.83 13.87 -3.39
C ARG A 206 3.31 14.16 -3.60
N SER A 207 3.79 13.84 -4.80
CA SER A 207 5.16 14.12 -5.22
C SER A 207 5.55 15.58 -4.94
N GLY A 208 6.58 15.78 -4.13
CA GLY A 208 7.07 17.12 -3.77
C GLY A 208 6.28 17.86 -2.68
N GLU A 209 5.20 17.29 -2.14
CA GLU A 209 4.45 17.87 -1.03
C GLU A 209 4.92 17.32 0.33
N SER A 210 4.82 18.12 1.38
CA SER A 210 5.06 17.70 2.78
C SER A 210 3.81 17.11 3.42
N ASP A 211 2.63 17.51 2.93
CA ASP A 211 1.35 17.17 3.51
C ASP A 211 0.76 15.89 2.91
N TRP A 212 -0.08 15.24 3.70
CA TRP A 212 -0.88 14.10 3.31
C TRP A 212 -2.33 14.52 3.13
N GLN A 213 -3.01 13.98 2.13
CA GLN A 213 -4.41 14.25 1.83
C GLN A 213 -5.24 12.98 1.96
N VAL A 214 -6.42 13.08 2.57
CA VAL A 214 -7.42 12.01 2.60
C VAL A 214 -8.22 12.00 1.29
N ILE A 215 -8.30 10.83 0.64
CA ILE A 215 -9.08 10.60 -0.59
C ILE A 215 -9.93 9.34 -0.38
N GLY A 216 -11.21 9.39 -0.75
CA GLY A 216 -12.13 8.26 -0.63
C GLY A 216 -13.39 8.61 0.12
N SER A 217 -14.16 7.60 0.55
CA SER A 217 -15.49 7.77 1.13
C SER A 217 -15.56 7.62 2.65
N GLY A 218 -14.54 7.03 3.28
CA GLY A 218 -14.43 6.84 4.73
C GLY A 218 -13.53 7.88 5.39
N LEU A 219 -12.98 7.52 6.54
CA LEU A 219 -12.16 8.37 7.38
C LEU A 219 -10.73 7.83 7.50
N VAL A 220 -9.82 8.74 7.82
CA VAL A 220 -8.49 8.41 8.37
C VAL A 220 -8.48 8.82 9.84
N HIS A 221 -8.05 7.93 10.69
CA HIS A 221 -8.05 8.09 12.14
C HIS A 221 -6.62 8.20 12.65
N ILE A 222 -6.28 9.30 13.30
CA ILE A 222 -5.02 9.43 14.03
C ILE A 222 -5.26 8.87 15.43
N LEU A 223 -4.65 7.73 15.73
CA LEU A 223 -4.90 6.97 16.96
C LEU A 223 -3.86 7.26 18.04
N ARG A 224 -2.62 7.60 17.63
CA ARG A 224 -1.49 7.87 18.52
C ARG A 224 -0.35 8.58 17.78
N GLY A 225 0.53 9.25 18.56
CA GLY A 225 1.76 9.90 18.06
C GLY A 225 1.54 11.32 17.52
N ALA A 226 0.28 11.74 17.39
CA ALA A 226 -0.16 13.09 17.08
C ALA A 226 -1.53 13.31 17.77
N PRO A 227 -2.06 14.54 17.85
CA PRO A 227 -3.40 14.76 18.38
C PRO A 227 -4.44 13.86 17.74
N SER A 228 -5.17 13.10 18.57
CA SER A 228 -6.21 12.18 18.09
C SER A 228 -7.25 12.93 17.29
N SER A 229 -7.52 12.48 16.08
CA SER A 229 -8.46 13.12 15.16
C SER A 229 -9.02 12.13 14.14
N GLN A 230 -10.16 12.50 13.57
CA GLN A 230 -10.78 11.83 12.43
C GLN A 230 -10.76 12.80 11.26
N LEU A 231 -10.20 12.38 10.16
CA LEU A 231 -9.98 13.18 8.96
C LEU A 231 -10.86 12.63 7.84
N ALA A 232 -11.77 13.45 7.33
CA ALA A 232 -12.63 13.11 6.20
C ALA A 232 -11.95 13.46 4.86
N ALA A 233 -12.60 13.08 3.77
CA ALA A 233 -12.15 13.38 2.41
C ALA A 233 -11.73 14.85 2.25
N SER A 234 -10.66 15.09 1.54
CA SER A 234 -10.01 16.39 1.31
C SER A 234 -9.26 16.99 2.51
N ALA A 235 -9.37 16.41 3.72
CA ALA A 235 -8.56 16.86 4.84
C ALA A 235 -7.07 16.65 4.57
N ARG A 236 -6.24 17.53 5.12
CA ARG A 236 -4.77 17.44 5.03
C ARG A 236 -4.14 17.33 6.41
N ILE A 237 -3.01 16.64 6.50
CA ILE A 237 -2.22 16.47 7.71
C ILE A 237 -0.74 16.38 7.36
N THR A 238 0.11 16.92 8.22
CA THR A 238 1.56 16.69 8.22
C THR A 238 1.89 15.55 9.19
N LEU A 239 2.65 14.55 8.74
CA LEU A 239 3.04 13.36 9.52
C LEU A 239 4.53 13.36 9.82
#